data_7b6d6af5f203f8cb6c6793f40dd77539
#
_entry.id   7b6d6af5f203f8cb6c6793f40dd77539
#
_cell.length_a   1.000
_cell.length_b   1.000
_cell.length_c   1.000
_cell.angle_alpha   90.00
_cell.angle_beta   90.00
_cell.angle_gamma   90.00
#
_symmetry.space_group_name_H-M   'P 1'
#
loop_
_entity.id
_entity.type
_entity.pdbx_description
1 polymer ?
#
loop_
_entity_poly.entity_id
_entity_poly.type
_entity_poly.pdbx_seq_one_letter_code
_entity_poly.pdbx_strand_id
1 'polypeptide(L)'
;MTTDLFFMQAALDSAIIAAINNEVPVGAVIVKNNQIIGRGANSPIGSHDPTAHAEIMAMREAAAFLGNYRLVDCILYVTLEPCAMCSGAMQHARIAKLVYGASDPKTGACGSVIDLMNEPKLNHHTQVVGNVMARECGAVLTNFFRQRRLNNKQLTRFL
;
A
#
# COMPACT_ATOMS: atom_id res chain seq x y z
N MET A 1 5.26 -15.18 16.11
CA MET A 1 5.16 -14.08 15.13
C MET A 1 3.94 -13.25 15.52
N THR A 2 4.09 -11.95 15.66
CA THR A 2 2.93 -11.11 15.95
C THR A 2 1.98 -11.10 14.74
N THR A 3 0.69 -10.93 14.96
CA THR A 3 -0.32 -10.91 13.91
C THR A 3 -0.01 -9.87 12.82
N ASP A 4 0.48 -8.68 13.21
CA ASP A 4 0.84 -7.61 12.27
C ASP A 4 2.02 -8.01 11.36
N LEU A 5 3.02 -8.76 11.85
CA LEU A 5 4.13 -9.25 11.04
C LEU A 5 3.66 -10.26 9.98
N PHE A 6 2.73 -11.13 10.33
CA PHE A 6 2.17 -12.11 9.38
C PHE A 6 1.45 -11.42 8.21
N PHE A 7 0.59 -10.44 8.49
CA PHE A 7 -0.15 -9.74 7.44
C PHE A 7 0.73 -8.77 6.65
N MET A 8 1.74 -8.16 7.28
CA MET A 8 2.70 -7.34 6.55
C MET A 8 3.56 -8.20 5.60
N GLN A 9 3.91 -9.41 5.99
CA GLN A 9 4.58 -10.35 5.07
C GLN A 9 3.70 -10.66 3.86
N ALA A 10 2.40 -10.88 4.05
CA ALA A 10 1.47 -11.08 2.93
C ALA A 10 1.36 -9.85 2.01
N ALA A 11 1.45 -8.64 2.56
CA ALA A 11 1.53 -7.41 1.77
C ALA A 11 2.85 -7.33 0.99
N LEU A 12 3.99 -7.72 1.59
CA LEU A 12 5.29 -7.82 0.91
C LEU A 12 5.26 -8.81 -0.25
N ASP A 13 4.61 -9.96 -0.09
CA ASP A 13 4.46 -10.94 -1.17
C ASP A 13 3.71 -10.33 -2.36
N SER A 14 2.69 -9.49 -2.11
CA SER A 14 1.99 -8.72 -3.16
C SER A 14 2.90 -7.66 -3.80
N ALA A 15 3.79 -7.02 -3.04
CA ALA A 15 4.78 -6.08 -3.57
C ALA A 15 5.77 -6.76 -4.54
N ILE A 16 6.17 -7.98 -4.24
CA ILE A 16 7.04 -8.78 -5.13
C ILE A 16 6.34 -9.06 -6.46
N ILE A 17 5.03 -9.34 -6.46
CA ILE A 17 4.24 -9.51 -7.67
C ILE A 17 4.26 -8.23 -8.52
N ALA A 18 4.11 -7.06 -7.90
CA ALA A 18 4.25 -5.79 -8.61
C ALA A 18 5.62 -5.64 -9.27
N ALA A 19 6.71 -5.94 -8.55
CA ALA A 19 8.08 -5.88 -9.08
C ALA A 19 8.29 -6.80 -10.29
N ILE A 20 7.77 -8.03 -10.26
CA ILE A 20 7.82 -8.98 -11.37
C ILE A 20 7.14 -8.42 -12.62
N ASN A 21 6.08 -7.64 -12.44
CA ASN A 21 5.35 -6.97 -13.53
C ASN A 21 5.92 -5.58 -13.88
N ASN A 22 7.12 -5.25 -13.47
CA ASN A 22 7.79 -3.95 -13.69
C ASN A 22 7.03 -2.74 -13.12
N GLU A 23 6.21 -2.96 -12.13
CA GLU A 23 5.54 -1.91 -11.35
C GLU A 23 6.35 -1.58 -10.10
N VAL A 24 6.19 -0.38 -9.57
CA VAL A 24 6.79 -0.01 -8.28
C VAL A 24 6.29 -0.97 -7.20
N PRO A 25 7.19 -1.66 -6.45
CA PRO A 25 6.82 -2.76 -5.58
C PRO A 25 6.17 -2.28 -4.28
N VAL A 26 4.91 -2.00 -4.38
CA VAL A 26 4.01 -1.76 -3.25
C VAL A 26 2.92 -2.83 -3.26
N GLY A 27 2.68 -3.43 -2.11
CA GLY A 27 1.66 -4.45 -1.91
C GLY A 27 0.80 -4.14 -0.70
N ALA A 28 -0.45 -4.57 -0.74
CA ALA A 28 -1.41 -4.34 0.32
C ALA A 28 -2.34 -5.53 0.52
N VAL A 29 -2.81 -5.71 1.75
CA VAL A 29 -3.89 -6.67 2.06
C VAL A 29 -4.93 -6.03 2.98
N ILE A 30 -6.19 -6.38 2.78
CA ILE A 30 -7.29 -6.04 3.70
C ILE A 30 -7.61 -7.27 4.54
N VAL A 31 -7.67 -7.06 5.85
CA VAL A 31 -7.93 -8.11 6.83
C VAL A 31 -9.20 -7.80 7.61
N LYS A 32 -10.07 -8.80 7.76
CA LYS A 32 -11.25 -8.78 8.63
C LYS A 32 -11.31 -10.08 9.42
N ASN A 33 -11.51 -10.02 10.74
CA ASN A 33 -11.59 -11.20 11.61
C ASN A 33 -10.40 -12.17 11.41
N ASN A 34 -9.18 -11.64 11.34
CA ASN A 34 -7.94 -12.38 11.09
C ASN A 34 -7.90 -13.14 9.75
N GLN A 35 -8.76 -12.80 8.81
CA GLN A 35 -8.78 -13.36 7.46
C GLN A 35 -8.46 -12.28 6.43
N ILE A 36 -7.59 -12.58 5.48
CA ILE A 36 -7.34 -11.72 4.32
C ILE A 36 -8.54 -11.84 3.38
N ILE A 37 -9.21 -10.72 3.12
CA ILE A 37 -10.38 -10.62 2.25
C ILE A 37 -10.13 -9.80 0.99
N GLY A 38 -8.97 -9.19 0.85
CA GLY A 38 -8.55 -8.47 -0.35
C GLY A 38 -7.05 -8.36 -0.41
N ARG A 39 -6.49 -8.45 -1.63
CA ARG A 39 -5.07 -8.29 -1.94
C ARG A 39 -4.90 -7.26 -3.05
N GLY A 40 -3.81 -6.52 -3.01
CA GLY A 40 -3.49 -5.53 -4.03
C GLY A 40 -2.00 -5.46 -4.27
N ALA A 41 -1.63 -5.37 -5.54
CA ALA A 41 -0.30 -5.05 -6.01
C ALA A 41 -0.38 -3.80 -6.87
N ASN A 42 0.60 -2.91 -6.75
CA ASN A 42 0.68 -1.70 -7.54
C ASN A 42 0.69 -2.05 -9.04
N SER A 43 -0.19 -1.44 -9.84
CA SER A 43 -0.36 -1.78 -11.26
C SER A 43 -0.76 -0.62 -12.18
N PRO A 44 -0.37 0.66 -11.92
CA PRO A 44 -0.83 1.78 -12.74
C PRO A 44 -0.36 1.69 -14.21
N ILE A 45 0.83 1.19 -14.48
CA ILE A 45 1.36 1.07 -15.84
C ILE A 45 0.57 0.00 -16.61
N GLY A 46 0.52 -1.22 -16.08
CA GLY A 46 -0.13 -2.35 -16.74
C GLY A 46 -1.63 -2.18 -16.91
N SER A 47 -2.30 -1.51 -15.98
CA SER A 47 -3.74 -1.24 -16.02
C SER A 47 -4.12 0.04 -16.77
N HIS A 48 -3.14 0.88 -17.16
CA HIS A 48 -3.35 2.24 -17.67
C HIS A 48 -4.30 3.05 -16.77
N ASP A 49 -4.11 2.92 -15.45
CA ASP A 49 -4.96 3.51 -14.43
C ASP A 49 -4.11 4.20 -13.35
N PRO A 50 -4.11 5.54 -13.28
CA PRO A 50 -3.31 6.27 -12.30
C PRO A 50 -3.76 6.02 -10.86
N THR A 51 -4.94 5.45 -10.65
CA THR A 51 -5.47 5.11 -9.32
C THR A 51 -5.15 3.68 -8.88
N ALA A 52 -4.55 2.85 -9.73
CA ALA A 52 -4.29 1.43 -9.44
C ALA A 52 -3.10 1.23 -8.48
N HIS A 53 -3.12 1.91 -7.35
CA HIS A 53 -2.23 1.67 -6.23
C HIS A 53 -2.64 0.40 -5.48
N ALA A 54 -1.69 -0.24 -4.82
CA ALA A 54 -1.92 -1.49 -4.11
C ALA A 54 -3.09 -1.41 -3.12
N GLU A 55 -3.20 -0.31 -2.38
CA GLU A 55 -4.27 -0.06 -1.42
C GLU A 55 -5.64 -0.01 -2.10
N ILE A 56 -5.74 0.69 -3.23
CA ILE A 56 -6.98 0.80 -4.01
C ILE A 56 -7.40 -0.59 -4.52
N MET A 57 -6.45 -1.36 -5.06
CA MET A 57 -6.72 -2.70 -5.57
C MET A 57 -7.17 -3.64 -4.45
N ALA A 58 -6.52 -3.61 -3.29
CA ALA A 58 -6.91 -4.41 -2.14
C ALA A 58 -8.31 -4.04 -1.60
N MET A 59 -8.62 -2.73 -1.52
CA MET A 59 -9.94 -2.27 -1.09
C MET A 59 -11.05 -2.66 -2.07
N ARG A 60 -10.79 -2.60 -3.38
CA ARG A 60 -11.75 -3.06 -4.41
C ARG A 60 -12.06 -4.55 -4.28
N GLU A 61 -11.05 -5.38 -4.10
CA GLU A 61 -11.25 -6.83 -3.91
C GLU A 61 -12.03 -7.12 -2.62
N ALA A 62 -11.66 -6.49 -1.51
CA ALA A 62 -12.36 -6.64 -0.24
C ALA A 62 -13.82 -6.16 -0.32
N ALA A 63 -14.07 -5.05 -1.02
CA ALA A 63 -15.42 -4.52 -1.23
C ALA A 63 -16.28 -5.48 -2.05
N ALA A 64 -15.73 -6.09 -3.09
CA ALA A 64 -16.39 -7.12 -3.88
C ALA A 64 -16.69 -8.38 -3.02
N PHE A 65 -15.73 -8.81 -2.20
CA PHE A 65 -15.90 -9.94 -1.29
C PHE A 65 -17.03 -9.70 -0.27
N LEU A 66 -17.11 -8.50 0.31
CA LEU A 66 -18.14 -8.15 1.30
C LEU A 66 -19.48 -7.73 0.66
N GLY A 67 -19.51 -7.44 -0.64
CA GLY A 67 -20.68 -6.85 -1.30
C GLY A 67 -21.01 -5.44 -0.77
N ASN A 68 -20.02 -4.69 -0.29
CA ASN A 68 -20.19 -3.38 0.31
C ASN A 68 -18.93 -2.54 0.13
N TYR A 69 -19.06 -1.28 -0.29
CA TYR A 69 -17.91 -0.36 -0.38
C TYR A 69 -17.36 0.07 0.99
N ARG A 70 -18.17 -0.01 2.04
CA ARG A 70 -17.72 0.26 3.41
C ARG A 70 -17.06 -1.00 3.99
N LEU A 71 -15.80 -0.85 4.34
CA LEU A 71 -14.95 -1.91 4.90
C LEU A 71 -14.82 -1.73 6.42
N VAL A 72 -15.99 -1.67 7.08
CA VAL A 72 -16.06 -1.47 8.54
C VAL A 72 -15.38 -2.64 9.26
N ASP A 73 -14.63 -2.31 10.31
CA ASP A 73 -13.82 -3.25 11.12
C ASP A 73 -12.71 -3.95 10.33
N CYS A 74 -12.34 -3.42 9.17
CA CYS A 74 -11.22 -3.92 8.41
C CYS A 74 -9.92 -3.21 8.76
N ILE A 75 -8.80 -3.95 8.64
CA ILE A 75 -7.45 -3.46 8.79
C ILE A 75 -6.76 -3.50 7.43
N LEU A 76 -6.16 -2.40 7.02
CA LEU A 76 -5.30 -2.34 5.83
C LEU A 76 -3.85 -2.49 6.26
N TYR A 77 -3.16 -3.47 5.69
CA TYR A 77 -1.70 -3.59 5.74
C TYR A 77 -1.13 -3.22 4.38
N VAL A 78 -0.13 -2.35 4.36
CA VAL A 78 0.52 -1.89 3.13
C VAL A 78 2.01 -1.67 3.35
N THR A 79 2.83 -2.00 2.36
CA THR A 79 4.29 -1.96 2.50
C THR A 79 4.87 -0.55 2.50
N LEU A 80 4.15 0.43 1.97
CA LEU A 80 4.55 1.85 1.93
C LEU A 80 3.45 2.73 2.51
N GLU A 81 3.82 3.78 3.23
CA GLU A 81 2.88 4.79 3.74
C GLU A 81 1.96 5.30 2.64
N PRO A 82 0.62 5.26 2.81
CA PRO A 82 -0.33 5.69 1.80
C PRO A 82 -0.21 7.16 1.41
N CYS A 83 -0.40 7.44 0.13
CA CYS A 83 -0.51 8.80 -0.40
C CYS A 83 -1.89 9.42 -0.10
N ALA A 84 -2.09 10.69 -0.45
CA ALA A 84 -3.35 11.41 -0.22
C ALA A 84 -4.55 10.74 -0.91
N MET A 85 -4.39 10.23 -2.13
CA MET A 85 -5.45 9.52 -2.86
C MET A 85 -5.91 8.27 -2.11
N CYS A 86 -4.97 7.40 -1.71
CA CYS A 86 -5.29 6.17 -0.98
C CYS A 86 -5.84 6.45 0.41
N SER A 87 -5.30 7.46 1.11
CA SER A 87 -5.81 7.90 2.41
C SER A 87 -7.24 8.40 2.32
N GLY A 88 -7.58 9.17 1.28
CA GLY A 88 -8.96 9.60 1.01
C GLY A 88 -9.89 8.42 0.75
N ALA A 89 -9.46 7.45 -0.07
CA ALA A 89 -10.23 6.23 -0.32
C ALA A 89 -10.47 5.40 0.95
N MET A 90 -9.46 5.29 1.81
CA MET A 90 -9.58 4.60 3.11
C MET A 90 -10.65 5.24 4.01
N GLN A 91 -10.75 6.55 4.01
CA GLN A 91 -11.77 7.28 4.77
C GLN A 91 -13.17 7.02 4.22
N HIS A 92 -13.36 7.02 2.90
CA HIS A 92 -14.63 6.63 2.28
C HIS A 92 -15.00 5.18 2.59
N ALA A 93 -14.02 4.29 2.58
CA ALA A 93 -14.20 2.87 2.93
C ALA A 93 -14.38 2.63 4.44
N ARG A 94 -14.13 3.62 5.30
CA ARG A 94 -14.22 3.48 6.78
C ARG A 94 -13.27 2.43 7.34
N ILE A 95 -12.05 2.35 6.82
CA ILE A 95 -11.00 1.47 7.34
C ILE A 95 -10.75 1.80 8.82
N ALA A 96 -10.81 0.80 9.68
CA ALA A 96 -10.66 0.98 11.13
C ALA A 96 -9.19 1.20 11.54
N LYS A 97 -8.26 0.45 10.95
CA LYS A 97 -6.83 0.51 11.27
C LYS A 97 -6.00 0.41 10.00
N LEU A 98 -4.96 1.23 9.94
CA LEU A 98 -3.88 1.17 8.96
C LEU A 98 -2.61 0.68 9.65
N VAL A 99 -1.95 -0.30 9.05
CA VAL A 99 -0.59 -0.72 9.41
C VAL A 99 0.29 -0.58 8.17
N TYR A 100 1.30 0.29 8.21
CA TYR A 100 2.19 0.45 7.07
C TYR A 100 3.65 0.10 7.41
N GLY A 101 4.40 -0.28 6.39
CA GLY A 101 5.81 -0.64 6.49
C GLY A 101 6.72 0.59 6.49
N ALA A 102 7.25 0.97 5.34
CA ALA A 102 8.15 2.11 5.19
C ALA A 102 7.38 3.43 5.12
N SER A 103 7.93 4.47 5.73
CA SER A 103 7.45 5.85 5.55
C SER A 103 7.77 6.37 4.14
N ASP A 104 6.92 7.25 3.61
CA ASP A 104 7.14 7.92 2.33
C ASP A 104 7.38 9.42 2.52
N PRO A 105 8.64 9.88 2.50
CA PRO A 105 8.97 11.29 2.72
C PRO A 105 8.58 12.20 1.54
N LYS A 106 8.15 11.65 0.41
CA LYS A 106 7.79 12.41 -0.79
C LYS A 106 6.29 12.66 -0.91
N THR A 107 5.48 11.64 -0.66
CA THR A 107 4.02 11.70 -0.88
C THR A 107 3.18 11.09 0.25
N GLY A 108 3.80 10.68 1.35
CA GLY A 108 3.12 10.07 2.48
C GLY A 108 2.10 11.01 3.13
N ALA A 109 0.87 10.52 3.30
CA ALA A 109 -0.25 11.29 3.83
C ALA A 109 -0.75 10.81 5.19
N CYS A 110 0.06 9.99 5.88
CA CYS A 110 -0.23 9.46 7.21
C CYS A 110 0.81 9.93 8.25
N GLY A 111 1.37 11.13 8.05
CA GLY A 111 2.30 11.79 8.97
C GLY A 111 3.61 12.26 8.37
N SER A 112 4.05 11.76 7.20
CA SER A 112 5.35 12.14 6.63
C SER A 112 5.32 13.50 5.93
N VAL A 113 4.39 13.75 5.02
CA VAL A 113 4.25 15.04 4.30
C VAL A 113 3.02 15.79 4.78
N ILE A 114 1.90 15.11 4.84
CA ILE A 114 0.65 15.58 5.44
C ILE A 114 0.08 14.48 6.32
N ASP A 115 -0.91 14.79 7.14
CA ASP A 115 -1.54 13.81 8.02
C ASP A 115 -3.07 13.88 7.92
N LEU A 116 -3.62 13.18 6.94
CA LEU A 116 -5.06 13.11 6.73
C LEU A 116 -5.78 12.27 7.79
N MET A 117 -5.08 11.35 8.45
CA MET A 117 -5.69 10.49 9.47
C MET A 117 -5.99 11.23 10.77
N ASN A 118 -5.22 12.29 11.05
CA ASN A 118 -5.39 13.15 12.23
C ASN A 118 -6.07 14.50 11.92
N GLU A 119 -6.56 14.73 10.67
CA GLU A 119 -7.28 15.97 10.34
C GLU A 119 -8.64 16.00 11.06
N PRO A 120 -8.84 16.92 12.04
CA PRO A 120 -10.03 16.89 12.91
C PRO A 120 -11.34 17.22 12.18
N LYS A 121 -11.26 17.87 11.00
CA LYS A 121 -12.43 18.25 10.21
C LYS A 121 -12.99 17.09 9.37
N LEU A 122 -12.24 16.01 9.21
CA LEU A 122 -12.70 14.83 8.47
C LEU A 122 -13.57 13.93 9.34
N ASN A 123 -14.58 13.31 8.72
CA ASN A 123 -15.61 12.54 9.44
C ASN A 123 -15.16 11.20 10.00
N HIS A 124 -14.06 10.65 9.47
CA HIS A 124 -13.56 9.34 9.85
C HIS A 124 -12.09 9.43 10.21
N HIS A 125 -11.69 8.78 11.30
CA HIS A 125 -10.31 8.72 11.75
C HIS A 125 -9.88 7.27 11.84
N THR A 126 -8.94 6.89 10.97
CA THR A 126 -8.32 5.55 10.97
C THR A 126 -7.20 5.52 12.00
N GLN A 127 -7.15 4.49 12.85
CA GLN A 127 -6.00 4.26 13.72
C GLN A 127 -4.76 3.91 12.88
N VAL A 128 -3.62 4.56 13.13
CA VAL A 128 -2.40 4.36 12.34
C VAL A 128 -1.29 3.73 13.16
N VAL A 129 -0.67 2.69 12.60
CA VAL A 129 0.55 2.05 13.12
C VAL A 129 1.56 1.99 11.97
N GLY A 130 2.67 2.70 12.10
CA GLY A 130 3.75 2.71 11.11
C GLY A 130 4.95 1.87 11.50
N ASN A 131 5.89 1.74 10.57
CA ASN A 131 7.21 1.11 10.76
C ASN A 131 7.17 -0.40 11.04
N VAL A 132 6.13 -1.10 10.66
CA VAL A 132 6.06 -2.56 10.74
C VAL A 132 6.82 -3.17 9.56
N MET A 133 7.94 -3.85 9.82
CA MET A 133 8.88 -4.36 8.80
C MET A 133 9.40 -3.25 7.87
N ALA A 134 9.64 -2.05 8.41
CA ALA A 134 10.03 -0.87 7.62
C ALA A 134 11.31 -1.10 6.79
N ARG A 135 12.28 -1.82 7.35
CA ARG A 135 13.54 -2.14 6.67
C ARG A 135 13.31 -3.03 5.45
N GLU A 136 12.56 -4.11 5.61
CA GLU A 136 12.24 -5.07 4.56
C GLU A 136 11.40 -4.40 3.45
N CYS A 137 10.39 -3.66 3.82
CA CYS A 137 9.54 -2.91 2.89
C CYS A 137 10.34 -1.85 2.12
N GLY A 138 11.20 -1.10 2.80
CA GLY A 138 12.07 -0.10 2.17
C GLY A 138 13.11 -0.72 1.25
N ALA A 139 13.67 -1.89 1.61
CA ALA A 139 14.67 -2.60 0.81
C ALA A 139 14.13 -3.04 -0.54
N VAL A 140 12.89 -3.52 -0.61
CA VAL A 140 12.25 -3.92 -1.88
C VAL A 140 12.15 -2.73 -2.84
N LEU A 141 11.75 -1.57 -2.36
CA LEU A 141 11.69 -0.32 -3.14
C LEU A 141 13.07 0.14 -3.60
N THR A 142 14.02 0.20 -2.68
CA THR A 142 15.41 0.64 -2.97
C THR A 142 16.06 -0.25 -4.01
N ASN A 143 15.91 -1.57 -3.90
CA ASN A 143 16.44 -2.54 -4.85
C ASN A 143 15.82 -2.39 -6.23
N PHE A 144 14.50 -2.23 -6.31
CA PHE A 144 13.79 -2.02 -7.58
C PHE A 144 14.28 -0.76 -8.31
N PHE A 145 14.35 0.38 -7.65
CA PHE A 145 14.79 1.63 -8.28
C PHE A 145 16.27 1.58 -8.66
N ARG A 146 17.11 0.90 -7.88
CA ARG A 146 18.52 0.68 -8.23
C ARG A 146 18.65 -0.12 -9.53
N GLN A 147 17.94 -1.23 -9.67
CA GLN A 147 17.93 -2.04 -10.88
C GLN A 147 17.41 -1.25 -12.09
N ARG A 148 16.36 -0.48 -11.92
CA ARG A 148 15.78 0.35 -12.99
C ARG A 148 16.78 1.39 -13.49
N ARG A 149 17.54 2.02 -12.60
CA ARG A 149 18.62 2.96 -12.99
C ARG A 149 19.76 2.27 -13.75
N LEU A 150 20.14 1.07 -13.35
CA LEU A 150 21.18 0.29 -14.05
C LEU A 150 20.74 -0.09 -15.45
N ASN A 151 19.53 -0.57 -15.61
CA ASN A 151 18.97 -0.94 -16.91
C ASN A 151 18.89 0.28 -17.86
N ASN A 152 18.45 1.44 -17.36
CA ASN A 152 18.38 2.66 -18.16
C ASN A 152 19.77 3.15 -18.60
N LYS A 153 20.80 3.03 -17.75
CA LYS A 153 22.19 3.39 -18.11
C LYS A 153 22.78 2.45 -19.17
N GLN A 154 22.38 1.18 -19.18
CA GLN A 154 22.82 0.24 -20.23
C GLN A 154 22.18 0.60 -21.58
N LEU A 155 20.88 0.91 -21.61
CA LEU A 155 20.18 1.32 -22.84
C LEU A 155 20.76 2.60 -23.46
N THR A 156 21.15 3.60 -22.64
CA THR A 156 21.75 4.86 -23.12
C THR A 156 23.19 4.68 -23.65
N ARG A 157 23.87 3.58 -23.38
CA ARG A 157 25.21 3.31 -23.92
C ARG A 157 25.20 2.71 -25.33
N PHE A 158 24.04 2.27 -25.81
CA PHE A 158 23.85 1.67 -27.14
C PHE A 158 23.15 2.61 -28.13
N LEU A 159 22.80 3.83 -27.70
CA LEU A 159 22.29 4.93 -28.54
C LEU A 159 23.37 5.99 -28.74
#